data_7f4cff86ff731318e6d525fc347c8e81
#
_entry.id   7f4cff86ff731318e6d525fc347c8e81
#
_cell.length_a   1.000
_cell.length_b   1.000
_cell.length_c   1.000
_cell.angle_alpha   90.00
_cell.angle_beta   90.00
_cell.angle_gamma   90.00
#
_symmetry.space_group_name_H-M   'P 1'
#
loop_
_entity.id
_entity.type
_entity.pdbx_description
1 polymer ?
#
loop_
_entity_poly.entity_id
_entity_poly.type
_entity_poly.pdbx_seq_one_letter_code
_entity_poly.pdbx_strand_id
1 'polypeptide(L)'
;PSSLSDDAHPLRGPMAAFSEIPWIAEHIELYKTDPEKAHMWDSSVLGGPGLLPTLLLTTTGRKSGEKRALPLIYREVDGAYVIIASKGGMPNHPIWFLNLEADPNCDLMVGAKAVKARARVAEGDERERLWTLLDEIYPPYTDYQKNAGDRVIPVVVLDPVD
;
A
#
# COMPACT_ATOMS: atom_id res chain seq x y z
N PRO A 1 18.51 1.10 -4.88
CA PRO A 1 18.01 1.46 -5.00
C PRO A 1 17.75 1.72 -5.03
N SER A 2 18.02 1.34 -5.22
CA SER A 2 17.50 1.70 -5.37
C SER A 2 17.25 2.15 -5.39
N SER A 3 17.39 1.87 -5.31
CA SER A 3 16.96 2.40 -5.30
C SER A 3 16.85 2.97 -4.95
N LEU A 4 17.15 3.07 -4.69
CA LEU A 4 16.85 3.75 -4.33
C LEU A 4 16.88 4.69 -4.32
N SER A 5 16.94 4.96 -4.50
CA SER A 5 16.88 5.96 -4.39
C SER A 5 16.44 6.74 -4.15
N ASP A 6 16.49 7.03 -3.80
CA ASP A 6 16.15 7.81 -3.27
C ASP A 6 16.17 8.25 -2.28
N ASP A 7 16.79 8.55 -1.68
CA ASP A 7 16.83 9.03 -0.83
C ASP A 7 16.85 9.49 0.16
N ALA A 8 17.02 9.72 1.09
CA ALA A 8 16.90 10.04 2.02
C ALA A 8 16.69 10.51 2.96
N HIS A 9 16.55 10.91 3.95
CA HIS A 9 16.22 11.18 4.90
C HIS A 9 15.65 11.05 5.82
N PRO A 10 15.10 11.77 6.55
CA PRO A 10 15.34 11.02 7.62
C PRO A 10 15.03 9.73 7.43
N LEU A 11 14.59 9.79 6.72
CA LEU A 11 14.76 8.65 6.07
C LEU A 11 15.66 9.07 5.07
N ARG A 12 16.68 9.25 4.88
CA ARG A 12 17.48 9.73 4.25
C ARG A 12 17.84 9.36 3.18
N GLY A 13 18.31 9.86 2.42
CA GLY A 13 18.66 9.56 1.40
C GLY A 13 18.92 8.84 0.49
N PRO A 14 19.53 7.94 0.12
CA PRO A 14 18.63 7.17 -0.59
C PRO A 14 17.68 6.75 0.46
N MET A 15 16.46 6.88 0.15
CA MET A 15 15.45 6.51 1.06
C MET A 15 15.67 5.09 1.51
N ALA A 16 15.63 4.86 2.79
CA ALA A 16 15.49 3.52 3.30
C ALA A 16 14.22 2.91 2.73
N ALA A 17 14.27 1.62 2.45
CA ALA A 17 13.07 0.90 2.07
C ALA A 17 12.04 1.01 3.20
N PHE A 18 10.74 1.08 2.86
CA PHE A 18 9.71 1.14 3.88
C PHE A 18 9.83 0.00 4.87
N SER A 19 10.21 -1.20 4.40
CA SER A 19 10.37 -2.37 5.28
C SER A 19 11.45 -2.18 6.34
N GLU A 20 12.30 -1.16 6.22
CA GLU A 20 13.35 -0.87 7.21
C GLU A 20 12.92 0.15 8.24
N ILE A 21 11.76 0.79 8.07
CA ILE A 21 11.20 1.69 9.08
C ILE A 21 10.70 0.83 10.24
N PRO A 22 11.14 1.09 11.49
CA PRO A 22 10.92 0.15 12.59
C PRO A 22 9.47 -0.28 12.80
N TRP A 23 8.50 0.64 12.79
CA TRP A 23 7.11 0.24 13.05
C TRP A 23 6.52 -0.53 11.86
N ILE A 24 7.00 -0.28 10.64
CA ILE A 24 6.58 -1.05 9.46
C ILE A 24 7.19 -2.44 9.51
N ALA A 25 8.48 -2.53 9.85
CA ALA A 25 9.15 -3.82 9.99
C ALA A 25 8.46 -4.68 11.05
N GLU A 26 8.04 -4.07 12.16
CA GLU A 26 7.31 -4.78 13.20
C GLU A 26 5.97 -5.28 12.68
N HIS A 27 5.27 -4.49 11.88
CA HIS A 27 3.99 -4.89 11.32
C HIS A 27 4.14 -6.06 10.34
N ILE A 28 5.19 -6.00 9.51
CA ILE A 28 5.49 -7.13 8.60
C ILE A 28 5.76 -8.40 9.42
N GLU A 29 6.56 -8.29 10.47
CA GLU A 29 6.87 -9.43 11.32
C GLU A 29 5.62 -9.95 12.01
N LEU A 30 4.74 -9.07 12.46
CA LEU A 30 3.49 -9.46 13.09
C LEU A 30 2.60 -10.25 12.11
N TYR A 31 2.58 -9.85 10.84
CA TYR A 31 1.85 -10.60 9.83
C TYR A 31 2.38 -12.02 9.68
N LYS A 32 3.68 -12.24 9.89
CA LYS A 32 4.26 -13.58 9.81
C LYS A 32 3.94 -14.43 11.03
N THR A 33 3.83 -13.81 12.21
CA THR A 33 3.69 -14.55 13.48
C THR A 33 2.26 -14.58 14.00
N ASP A 34 1.48 -13.54 13.75
CA ASP A 34 0.08 -13.46 14.20
C ASP A 34 -0.72 -12.61 13.21
N PRO A 35 -1.07 -13.21 12.05
CA PRO A 35 -1.70 -12.43 10.98
C PRO A 35 -3.07 -11.87 11.35
N GLU A 36 -3.82 -12.54 12.24
CA GLU A 36 -5.13 -12.01 12.63
C GLU A 36 -4.98 -10.74 13.46
N LYS A 37 -3.98 -10.68 14.32
CA LYS A 37 -3.70 -9.47 15.07
C LYS A 37 -3.16 -8.38 14.15
N ALA A 38 -2.33 -8.75 13.18
CA ALA A 38 -1.74 -7.81 12.24
C ALA A 38 -2.79 -7.18 11.31
N HIS A 39 -3.93 -7.85 11.12
CA HIS A 39 -4.98 -7.36 10.22
C HIS A 39 -5.50 -5.98 10.61
N MET A 40 -5.58 -5.68 11.91
CA MET A 40 -6.07 -4.38 12.36
C MET A 40 -4.89 -3.54 12.85
N TRP A 41 -4.75 -2.34 12.29
CA TRP A 41 -3.63 -1.46 12.56
C TRP A 41 -4.13 -0.10 13.04
N ASP A 42 -3.44 0.45 14.03
CA ASP A 42 -3.82 1.75 14.58
C ASP A 42 -3.25 2.87 13.69
N SER A 43 -4.11 3.46 12.88
CA SER A 43 -3.73 4.50 11.94
C SER A 43 -3.52 5.86 12.60
N SER A 44 -3.80 6.00 13.90
CA SER A 44 -3.65 7.28 14.58
C SER A 44 -2.21 7.77 14.58
N VAL A 45 -1.24 6.87 14.43
CA VAL A 45 0.18 7.27 14.32
C VAL A 45 0.45 8.13 13.09
N LEU A 46 -0.44 8.06 12.08
CA LEU A 46 -0.35 8.88 10.87
C LEU A 46 -1.52 9.87 10.77
N GLY A 47 -2.23 10.11 11.87
CA GLY A 47 -3.35 11.04 11.89
C GLY A 47 -4.68 10.45 11.46
N GLY A 48 -4.77 9.14 11.31
CA GLY A 48 -6.01 8.48 10.96
C GLY A 48 -6.91 8.24 12.16
N PRO A 49 -8.10 7.65 11.92
CA PRO A 49 -9.15 7.56 12.96
C PRO A 49 -8.98 6.42 13.96
N GLY A 50 -7.92 5.66 13.92
CA GLY A 50 -7.69 4.54 14.83
C GLY A 50 -7.52 3.24 14.08
N LEU A 51 -8.09 2.14 14.60
CA LEU A 51 -7.89 0.82 14.02
C LEU A 51 -8.53 0.71 12.64
N LEU A 52 -7.74 0.33 11.66
CA LEU A 52 -8.17 0.11 10.29
C LEU A 52 -7.67 -1.25 9.79
N PRO A 53 -8.42 -1.87 8.87
CA PRO A 53 -7.95 -3.13 8.30
C PRO A 53 -6.75 -2.89 7.38
N THR A 54 -5.78 -3.80 7.47
CA THR A 54 -4.62 -3.79 6.59
C THR A 54 -4.46 -5.15 5.97
N LEU A 55 -3.78 -5.18 4.82
CA LEU A 55 -3.35 -6.43 4.21
C LEU A 55 -1.85 -6.37 4.04
N LEU A 56 -1.23 -7.54 3.91
CA LEU A 56 0.18 -7.61 3.55
C LEU A 56 0.26 -7.86 2.05
N LEU A 57 0.81 -6.90 1.33
CA LEU A 57 0.97 -6.99 -0.13
C LEU A 57 2.38 -7.45 -0.44
N THR A 58 2.50 -8.54 -1.21
CA THR A 58 3.80 -9.00 -1.70
C THR A 58 3.85 -8.83 -3.20
N THR A 59 4.82 -8.05 -3.66
CA THR A 59 5.05 -7.80 -5.08
C THR A 59 6.40 -8.35 -5.50
N THR A 60 6.61 -8.46 -6.82
CA THR A 60 7.91 -8.85 -7.37
C THR A 60 8.69 -7.59 -7.73
N GLY A 61 9.88 -7.45 -7.17
CA GLY A 61 10.74 -6.30 -7.45
C GLY A 61 11.05 -6.19 -8.94
N ARG A 62 10.73 -5.03 -9.53
CA ARG A 62 10.86 -4.86 -10.98
C ARG A 62 12.30 -4.89 -11.49
N LYS A 63 13.26 -4.67 -10.60
CA LYS A 63 14.68 -4.69 -10.96
C LYS A 63 15.38 -5.96 -10.50
N SER A 64 15.08 -6.41 -9.28
CA SER A 64 15.78 -7.54 -8.65
C SER A 64 15.08 -8.88 -8.87
N GLY A 65 13.77 -8.88 -9.13
CA GLY A 65 12.98 -10.10 -9.14
C GLY A 65 12.66 -10.66 -7.77
N GLU A 66 13.11 -9.98 -6.71
CA GLU A 66 12.90 -10.44 -5.34
C GLU A 66 11.53 -10.07 -4.85
N LYS A 67 10.97 -10.90 -3.98
CA LYS A 67 9.67 -10.61 -3.37
C LYS A 67 9.82 -9.54 -2.30
N ARG A 68 8.87 -8.58 -2.31
CA ARG A 68 8.85 -7.47 -1.36
C ARG A 68 7.47 -7.40 -0.72
N ALA A 69 7.40 -7.36 0.58
CA ALA A 69 6.15 -7.34 1.33
C ALA A 69 6.00 -6.04 2.09
N LEU A 70 4.77 -5.50 2.12
CA LEU A 70 4.46 -4.26 2.82
C LEU A 70 3.01 -4.27 3.28
N PRO A 71 2.71 -3.86 4.54
CA PRO A 71 1.33 -3.74 4.98
C PRO A 71 0.73 -2.44 4.47
N LEU A 72 -0.54 -2.51 4.03
CA LEU A 72 -1.25 -1.36 3.49
C LEU A 72 -2.70 -1.37 3.97
N ILE A 73 -3.25 -0.18 4.22
CA ILE A 73 -4.67 -0.01 4.51
C ILE A 73 -5.45 -0.41 3.25
N TYR A 74 -6.55 -1.12 3.43
CA TYR A 74 -7.40 -1.51 2.31
C TYR A 74 -8.88 -1.41 2.68
N ARG A 75 -9.73 -1.45 1.67
CA ARG A 75 -11.16 -1.66 1.85
C ARG A 75 -11.60 -2.71 0.83
N GLU A 76 -12.43 -3.66 1.27
CA GLU A 76 -12.96 -4.64 0.34
C GLU A 76 -14.21 -4.06 -0.33
N VAL A 77 -14.25 -4.10 -1.66
CA VAL A 77 -15.34 -3.55 -2.45
C VAL A 77 -15.66 -4.54 -3.56
N ASP A 78 -16.90 -5.05 -3.57
CA ASP A 78 -17.38 -5.95 -4.61
C ASP A 78 -16.48 -7.18 -4.82
N GLY A 79 -15.91 -7.68 -3.73
CA GLY A 79 -15.07 -8.88 -3.78
C GLY A 79 -13.61 -8.62 -4.11
N ALA A 80 -13.22 -7.37 -4.37
CA ALA A 80 -11.84 -6.99 -4.62
C ALA A 80 -11.30 -6.19 -3.43
N TYR A 81 -9.98 -6.09 -3.35
CA TYR A 81 -9.32 -5.33 -2.29
C TYR A 81 -8.77 -4.05 -2.90
N VAL A 82 -9.14 -2.90 -2.34
CA VAL A 82 -8.77 -1.59 -2.90
C VAL A 82 -7.76 -0.92 -1.99
N ILE A 83 -6.66 -0.45 -2.58
CA ILE A 83 -5.59 0.25 -1.87
C ILE A 83 -5.26 1.54 -2.60
N ILE A 84 -4.64 2.47 -1.87
CA ILE A 84 -4.29 3.78 -2.42
C ILE A 84 -2.77 3.93 -2.41
N ALA A 85 -2.19 4.25 -3.56
CA ALA A 85 -0.73 4.40 -3.70
C ALA A 85 -0.30 5.80 -3.30
N SER A 86 -0.63 6.20 -2.06
CA SER A 86 -0.48 7.57 -1.60
C SER A 86 0.97 7.95 -1.28
N LYS A 87 1.73 7.04 -0.69
CA LYS A 87 3.09 7.32 -0.19
C LYS A 87 3.12 8.60 0.65
N GLY A 88 2.09 8.81 1.50
CA GLY A 88 2.01 9.98 2.36
C GLY A 88 1.92 11.30 1.62
N GLY A 89 1.55 11.30 0.33
CA GLY A 89 1.45 12.52 -0.45
C GLY A 89 2.76 12.99 -1.05
N MET A 90 3.78 12.13 -1.11
CA MET A 90 5.05 12.49 -1.74
C MET A 90 4.88 12.63 -3.26
N PRO A 91 5.79 13.35 -3.94
CA PRO A 91 5.61 13.65 -5.36
C PRO A 91 5.85 12.47 -6.30
N ASN A 92 6.36 11.34 -5.81
CA ASN A 92 6.59 10.17 -6.65
C ASN A 92 5.82 8.97 -6.12
N HIS A 93 5.60 7.99 -7.00
CA HIS A 93 4.86 6.78 -6.65
C HIS A 93 5.67 5.88 -5.72
N PRO A 94 4.98 5.09 -4.86
CA PRO A 94 5.69 4.11 -4.04
C PRO A 94 6.28 2.99 -4.91
N ILE A 95 7.34 2.37 -4.41
CA ILE A 95 8.05 1.32 -5.14
C ILE A 95 7.12 0.14 -5.44
N TRP A 96 6.25 -0.24 -4.49
CA TRP A 96 5.34 -1.36 -4.72
C TRP A 96 4.40 -1.10 -5.90
N PHE A 97 4.03 0.17 -6.12
CA PHE A 97 3.19 0.51 -7.26
C PHE A 97 3.96 0.32 -8.57
N LEU A 98 5.21 0.77 -8.60
CA LEU A 98 6.06 0.58 -9.77
C LEU A 98 6.29 -0.90 -10.05
N ASN A 99 6.43 -1.71 -9.00
CA ASN A 99 6.54 -3.15 -9.15
C ASN A 99 5.29 -3.75 -9.79
N LEU A 100 4.10 -3.27 -9.38
CA LEU A 100 2.83 -3.77 -9.94
C LEU A 100 2.62 -3.32 -11.37
N GLU A 101 3.15 -2.15 -11.75
CA GLU A 101 3.11 -1.73 -13.15
C GLU A 101 3.93 -2.67 -14.02
N ALA A 102 5.06 -3.13 -13.49
CA ALA A 102 5.93 -4.05 -14.23
C ALA A 102 5.38 -5.49 -14.23
N ASP A 103 4.81 -5.92 -13.10
CA ASP A 103 4.22 -7.26 -12.96
C ASP A 103 3.00 -7.15 -12.04
N PRO A 104 1.78 -7.19 -12.60
CA PRO A 104 0.57 -6.98 -11.80
C PRO A 104 0.19 -8.15 -10.91
N ASN A 105 0.85 -9.30 -11.05
CA ASN A 105 0.55 -10.44 -10.19
C ASN A 105 1.13 -10.20 -8.80
N CYS A 106 0.34 -10.49 -7.77
CA CYS A 106 0.78 -10.26 -6.39
C CYS A 106 0.11 -11.26 -5.45
N ASP A 107 0.66 -11.33 -4.25
CA ASP A 107 0.12 -12.19 -3.20
C ASP A 107 -0.30 -11.30 -2.03
N LEU A 108 -1.42 -11.66 -1.41
CA LEU A 108 -1.96 -10.92 -0.28
C LEU A 108 -2.11 -11.84 0.92
N MET A 109 -1.90 -11.27 2.12
CA MET A 109 -2.41 -11.83 3.35
C MET A 109 -3.45 -10.87 3.89
N VAL A 110 -4.67 -11.33 4.02
CA VAL A 110 -5.77 -10.53 4.57
C VAL A 110 -6.16 -11.21 5.88
N GLY A 111 -5.61 -10.70 6.99
CA GLY A 111 -5.60 -11.50 8.20
C GLY A 111 -4.86 -12.79 7.93
N ALA A 112 -5.42 -13.93 8.33
CA ALA A 112 -4.80 -15.23 8.11
C ALA A 112 -5.09 -15.82 6.74
N LYS A 113 -5.84 -15.11 5.87
CA LYS A 113 -6.24 -15.62 4.58
C LYS A 113 -5.23 -15.25 3.50
N ALA A 114 -4.68 -16.24 2.82
CA ALA A 114 -3.77 -16.03 1.70
C ALA A 114 -4.59 -15.90 0.41
N VAL A 115 -4.32 -14.85 -0.37
CA VAL A 115 -5.05 -14.57 -1.60
C VAL A 115 -4.05 -14.24 -2.70
N LYS A 116 -4.22 -14.86 -3.87
CA LYS A 116 -3.49 -14.45 -5.06
C LYS A 116 -4.35 -13.44 -5.81
N ALA A 117 -3.73 -12.37 -6.30
CA ALA A 117 -4.48 -11.29 -6.91
C ALA A 117 -3.73 -10.72 -8.12
N ARG A 118 -4.48 -9.99 -8.93
CA ARG A 118 -3.92 -9.25 -10.06
C ARG A 118 -4.34 -7.79 -9.91
N ALA A 119 -3.36 -6.90 -9.99
CA ALA A 119 -3.59 -5.47 -9.78
C ALA A 119 -4.01 -4.78 -11.07
N ARG A 120 -4.88 -3.77 -10.92
CA ARG A 120 -5.19 -2.83 -12.00
C ARG A 120 -5.44 -1.46 -11.38
N VAL A 121 -5.27 -0.42 -12.19
CA VAL A 121 -5.50 0.95 -11.73
C VAL A 121 -6.91 1.35 -12.12
N ALA A 122 -7.68 1.83 -11.15
CA ALA A 122 -9.03 2.33 -11.41
C ALA A 122 -8.97 3.68 -12.10
N GLU A 123 -9.90 3.93 -13.02
CA GLU A 123 -9.96 5.17 -13.79
C GLU A 123 -11.40 5.67 -13.86
N GLY A 124 -11.56 6.95 -14.16
CA GLY A 124 -12.87 7.54 -14.39
C GLY A 124 -13.79 7.45 -13.19
N ASP A 125 -15.04 7.07 -13.44
CA ASP A 125 -16.06 7.00 -12.39
C ASP A 125 -15.73 5.95 -11.34
N GLU A 126 -15.13 4.83 -11.74
CA GLU A 126 -14.72 3.82 -10.78
C GLU A 126 -13.69 4.39 -9.80
N ARG A 127 -12.72 5.14 -10.31
CA ARG A 127 -11.71 5.77 -9.46
C ARG A 127 -12.35 6.72 -8.45
N GLU A 128 -13.28 7.55 -8.91
CA GLU A 128 -13.94 8.52 -8.04
C GLU A 128 -14.73 7.84 -6.94
N ARG A 129 -15.47 6.81 -7.30
CA ARG A 129 -16.25 6.03 -6.32
C ARG A 129 -15.34 5.37 -5.28
N LEU A 130 -14.26 4.74 -5.74
CA LEU A 130 -13.37 4.01 -4.85
C LEU A 130 -12.57 4.97 -3.97
N TRP A 131 -12.14 6.12 -4.53
CA TRP A 131 -11.47 7.14 -3.73
C TRP A 131 -12.35 7.57 -2.56
N THR A 132 -13.62 7.85 -2.83
CA THR A 132 -14.57 8.27 -1.79
C THR A 132 -14.70 7.20 -0.71
N LEU A 133 -14.79 5.92 -1.11
CA LEU A 133 -14.93 4.83 -0.16
C LEU A 133 -13.69 4.67 0.72
N LEU A 134 -12.50 4.85 0.16
CA LEU A 134 -11.26 4.77 0.93
C LEU A 134 -11.07 6.00 1.82
N ASP A 135 -11.43 7.17 1.32
CA ASP A 135 -11.34 8.42 2.09
C ASP A 135 -12.25 8.37 3.31
N GLU A 136 -13.39 7.68 3.22
CA GLU A 136 -14.30 7.49 4.36
C GLU A 136 -13.62 6.80 5.53
N ILE A 137 -12.75 5.83 5.26
CA ILE A 137 -12.08 5.11 6.35
C ILE A 137 -10.74 5.74 6.73
N TYR A 138 -10.14 6.53 5.83
CA TYR A 138 -8.85 7.16 6.11
C TYR A 138 -8.80 8.56 5.47
N PRO A 139 -9.40 9.57 6.12
CA PRO A 139 -9.47 10.93 5.55
C PRO A 139 -8.14 11.57 5.14
N PRO A 140 -6.99 11.25 5.76
CA PRO A 140 -5.72 11.85 5.32
C PRO A 140 -5.37 11.64 3.84
N TYR A 141 -5.99 10.70 3.14
CA TYR A 141 -5.74 10.52 1.70
C TYR A 141 -5.98 11.81 0.92
N THR A 142 -7.01 12.58 1.26
CA THR A 142 -7.32 13.83 0.57
C THR A 142 -6.18 14.84 0.74
N ASP A 143 -5.62 14.93 1.95
CA ASP A 143 -4.49 15.80 2.20
C ASP A 143 -3.25 15.31 1.45
N TYR A 144 -3.05 14.01 1.37
CA TYR A 144 -1.93 13.43 0.63
C TYR A 144 -2.02 13.79 -0.84
N GLN A 145 -3.22 13.77 -1.44
CA GLN A 145 -3.39 14.17 -2.84
C GLN A 145 -3.02 15.64 -3.03
N LYS A 146 -3.41 16.51 -2.12
CA LYS A 146 -3.05 17.92 -2.20
C LYS A 146 -1.52 18.10 -2.13
N ASN A 147 -0.87 17.34 -1.27
CA ASN A 147 0.57 17.45 -1.07
C ASN A 147 1.38 16.83 -2.21
N ALA A 148 0.78 15.92 -2.98
CA ALA A 148 1.45 15.24 -4.08
C ALA A 148 1.66 16.13 -5.31
N GLY A 149 1.10 17.33 -5.31
CA GLY A 149 1.25 18.26 -6.41
C GLY A 149 0.55 17.75 -7.66
N ASP A 150 1.28 17.65 -8.77
CA ASP A 150 0.69 17.21 -10.04
C ASP A 150 0.52 15.70 -10.13
N ARG A 151 1.06 14.94 -9.19
CA ARG A 151 0.92 13.49 -9.21
C ARG A 151 -0.51 13.12 -8.83
N VAL A 152 -1.20 12.42 -9.72
CA VAL A 152 -2.50 11.84 -9.41
C VAL A 152 -2.25 10.53 -8.67
N ILE A 153 -2.68 10.46 -7.42
CA ILE A 153 -2.43 9.28 -6.58
C ILE A 153 -3.27 8.13 -7.11
N PRO A 154 -2.65 7.00 -7.50
CA PRO A 154 -3.40 5.88 -8.06
C PRO A 154 -4.29 5.20 -7.04
N VAL A 155 -5.49 4.81 -7.50
CA VAL A 155 -6.36 3.88 -6.79
C VAL A 155 -6.16 2.52 -7.43
N VAL A 156 -5.70 1.55 -6.64
CA VAL A 156 -5.32 0.23 -7.15
C VAL A 156 -6.33 -0.79 -6.68
N VAL A 157 -6.86 -1.56 -7.62
CA VAL A 157 -7.81 -2.63 -7.35
C VAL A 157 -7.05 -3.96 -7.46
N LEU A 158 -7.12 -4.76 -6.40
CA LEU A 158 -6.49 -6.08 -6.36
C LEU A 158 -7.61 -7.10 -6.51
N ASP A 159 -7.75 -7.61 -7.75
CA ASP A 159 -8.79 -8.60 -8.06
C ASP A 159 -8.27 -9.99 -7.74
N PRO A 160 -8.95 -10.74 -6.83
CA PRO A 160 -8.53 -12.11 -6.55
C PRO A 160 -8.58 -12.98 -7.80
N VAL A 161 -7.58 -13.84 -7.94
CA VAL A 161 -7.51 -14.80 -9.05
C VAL A 161 -7.43 -16.21 -8.48
N ASP A 162 -7.96 -17.17 -9.23
CA ASP A 162 -7.94 -18.57 -8.79
C ASP A 162 -6.61 -19.24 -9.11
#